data_92ddaa351b229bc11bda0f723938d6ce
#
_entry.id   92ddaa351b229bc11bda0f723938d6ce
#
_cell.length_a   1.000
_cell.length_b   1.000
_cell.length_c   1.000
_cell.angle_alpha   90.00
_cell.angle_beta   90.00
_cell.angle_gamma   90.00
#
_symmetry.space_group_name_H-M   'P 1'
#
loop_
_entity.id
_entity.type
_entity.pdbx_description
1 polymer ?
#
loop_
_entity_poly.entity_id
_entity_poly.type
_entity_poly.pdbx_seq_one_letter_code
_entity_poly.pdbx_strand_id
1 'polypeptide(L)'
;MNDSALTQIKDTTANPAPLGLLGFGLTTVLLNLHNAGFYELNAMILAMGICYGGIAQIIAGIMDCKKGNTFATTAFISYGFFWLSLVALIVLPKIIPAIAPANEISMAAYLAMWGLFTAVMFLGTFRLNRALQVVFGTLTVLFFLLAIGDATGAGAGFKHATGFEGLLCGFAAIYTGLAQVLNELAGKIVLPLGPVKK
;
A
#
# COMPACT_ATOMS: atom_id res chain seq x y z
N MET A 1 10.60 -51.32 -6.48
CA MET A 1 9.91 -50.05 -6.64
C MET A 1 10.82 -48.97 -6.10
N ASN A 2 11.38 -48.12 -7.00
CA ASN A 2 12.30 -47.07 -6.61
C ASN A 2 11.50 -45.92 -5.97
N ASP A 3 11.62 -45.79 -4.66
CA ASP A 3 11.20 -44.56 -3.96
C ASP A 3 12.20 -43.47 -4.34
N SER A 4 11.85 -42.75 -5.39
CA SER A 4 12.60 -41.54 -5.75
C SER A 4 12.34 -40.51 -4.65
N ALA A 5 13.28 -40.37 -3.72
CA ALA A 5 13.26 -39.32 -2.73
C ALA A 5 13.12 -37.97 -3.45
N LEU A 6 11.92 -37.39 -3.39
CA LEU A 6 11.67 -36.03 -3.86
C LEU A 6 12.53 -35.09 -3.01
N THR A 7 13.62 -34.62 -3.58
CA THR A 7 14.44 -33.56 -2.93
C THR A 7 13.60 -32.31 -2.84
N GLN A 8 13.07 -32.00 -1.66
CA GLN A 8 12.40 -30.75 -1.41
C GLN A 8 13.43 -29.61 -1.47
N ILE A 9 13.38 -28.82 -2.53
CA ILE A 9 14.20 -27.59 -2.62
C ILE A 9 13.68 -26.59 -1.60
N LYS A 10 14.45 -26.34 -0.55
CA LYS A 10 14.10 -25.33 0.48
C LYS A 10 14.26 -23.95 -0.15
N ASP A 11 13.20 -23.15 -0.13
CA ASP A 11 13.30 -21.74 -0.49
C ASP A 11 14.15 -20.99 0.56
N THR A 12 15.29 -20.45 0.13
CA THR A 12 16.22 -19.69 0.96
C THR A 12 16.24 -18.19 0.61
N THR A 13 15.31 -17.73 -0.25
CA THR A 13 15.23 -16.33 -0.62
C THR A 13 14.67 -15.48 0.53
N ALA A 14 15.11 -14.22 0.61
CA ALA A 14 14.67 -13.28 1.63
C ALA A 14 13.14 -13.03 1.57
N ASN A 15 12.55 -12.61 2.70
CA ASN A 15 11.16 -12.18 2.76
C ASN A 15 10.97 -10.81 2.09
N PRO A 16 10.21 -10.69 0.99
CA PRO A 16 10.03 -9.41 0.30
C PRO A 16 8.95 -8.52 0.96
N ALA A 17 8.10 -9.05 1.82
CA ALA A 17 6.97 -8.31 2.37
C ALA A 17 7.37 -7.02 3.13
N PRO A 18 8.48 -6.96 3.90
CA PRO A 18 8.96 -5.71 4.48
C PRO A 18 9.19 -4.61 3.45
N LEU A 19 9.84 -4.93 2.32
CA LEU A 19 10.08 -3.96 1.25
C LEU A 19 8.77 -3.40 0.70
N GLY A 20 7.81 -4.25 0.40
CA GLY A 20 6.51 -3.83 -0.10
C GLY A 20 5.72 -2.97 0.90
N LEU A 21 5.70 -3.37 2.17
CA LEU A 21 5.03 -2.62 3.25
C LEU A 21 5.68 -1.26 3.52
N LEU A 22 7.00 -1.18 3.50
CA LEU A 22 7.73 0.07 3.67
C LEU A 22 7.58 0.99 2.46
N GLY A 23 7.62 0.44 1.24
CA GLY A 23 7.36 1.18 0.01
C GLY A 23 5.99 1.85 0.04
N PHE A 24 4.97 1.09 0.44
CA PHE A 24 3.64 1.62 0.66
C PHE A 24 3.61 2.64 1.82
N GLY A 25 4.05 2.24 3.02
CA GLY A 25 3.84 3.01 4.25
C GLY A 25 4.55 4.36 4.26
N LEU A 26 5.85 4.42 3.90
CA LEU A 26 6.60 5.67 3.85
C LEU A 26 6.03 6.64 2.81
N THR A 27 5.65 6.13 1.64
CA THR A 27 5.04 6.97 0.59
C THR A 27 3.66 7.47 1.02
N THR A 28 2.85 6.62 1.66
CA THR A 28 1.53 6.98 2.20
C THR A 28 1.63 8.06 3.28
N VAL A 29 2.58 7.95 4.22
CA VAL A 29 2.81 8.98 5.25
C VAL A 29 3.14 10.32 4.60
N LEU A 30 4.07 10.34 3.65
CA LEU A 30 4.49 11.59 2.99
C LEU A 30 3.35 12.24 2.20
N LEU A 31 2.54 11.48 1.48
CA LEU A 31 1.35 12.03 0.80
C LEU A 31 0.32 12.54 1.80
N ASN A 32 0.09 11.83 2.90
CA ASN A 32 -0.95 12.21 3.85
C ASN A 32 -0.53 13.34 4.80
N LEU A 33 0.75 13.62 4.97
CA LEU A 33 1.21 14.89 5.55
C LEU A 33 0.79 16.08 4.67
N HIS A 34 0.83 15.95 3.34
CA HIS A 34 0.25 16.94 2.44
C HIS A 34 -1.28 17.04 2.63
N ASN A 35 -2.00 15.91 2.60
CA ASN A 35 -3.45 15.89 2.76
C ASN A 35 -3.89 16.48 4.12
N ALA A 36 -3.10 16.28 5.17
CA ALA A 36 -3.32 16.83 6.51
C ALA A 36 -2.94 18.34 6.61
N GLY A 37 -2.41 18.95 5.55
CA GLY A 37 -2.15 20.38 5.48
C GLY A 37 -0.78 20.84 5.99
N PHE A 38 0.18 19.91 6.20
CA PHE A 38 1.52 20.29 6.68
C PHE A 38 2.39 20.93 5.59
N TYR A 39 2.19 20.59 4.32
CA TYR A 39 2.89 21.16 3.16
C TYR A 39 2.13 20.89 1.86
N GLU A 40 2.47 21.65 0.82
CA GLU A 40 1.88 21.49 -0.50
C GLU A 40 2.43 20.28 -1.25
N LEU A 41 1.64 19.78 -2.22
CA LEU A 41 2.08 18.70 -3.13
C LEU A 41 3.34 19.14 -3.89
N ASN A 42 4.40 18.35 -3.80
CA ASN A 42 5.69 18.70 -4.39
C ASN A 42 6.42 17.49 -4.99
N ALA A 43 7.58 17.73 -5.60
CA ALA A 43 8.36 16.72 -6.29
C ALA A 43 8.80 15.54 -5.39
N MET A 44 8.99 15.77 -4.09
CA MET A 44 9.38 14.71 -3.16
C MET A 44 8.30 13.61 -3.08
N ILE A 45 7.01 14.01 -2.99
CA ILE A 45 5.89 13.06 -2.96
C ILE A 45 5.82 12.27 -4.26
N LEU A 46 5.96 12.96 -5.41
CA LEU A 46 5.92 12.32 -6.73
C LEU A 46 7.09 11.35 -6.92
N ALA A 47 8.30 11.73 -6.50
CA ALA A 47 9.46 10.86 -6.57
C ALA A 47 9.29 9.61 -5.69
N MET A 48 8.81 9.75 -4.47
CA MET A 48 8.48 8.62 -3.60
C MET A 48 7.37 7.75 -4.21
N GLY A 49 6.36 8.35 -4.81
CA GLY A 49 5.29 7.64 -5.52
C GLY A 49 5.79 6.81 -6.69
N ILE A 50 6.75 7.29 -7.46
CA ILE A 50 7.37 6.53 -8.55
C ILE A 50 8.30 5.45 -8.03
N CYS A 51 9.29 5.85 -7.22
CA CYS A 51 10.41 4.96 -6.90
C CYS A 51 10.05 3.94 -5.83
N TYR A 52 9.45 4.38 -4.73
CA TYR A 52 9.30 3.51 -3.57
C TYR A 52 7.86 2.97 -3.43
N GLY A 53 6.86 3.83 -3.48
CA GLY A 53 5.47 3.41 -3.55
C GLY A 53 5.16 2.59 -4.80
N GLY A 54 5.72 2.97 -5.96
CA GLY A 54 5.54 2.30 -7.25
C GLY A 54 6.49 1.12 -7.44
N ILE A 55 7.72 1.41 -7.88
CA ILE A 55 8.65 0.40 -8.40
C ILE A 55 9.05 -0.60 -7.31
N ALA A 56 9.41 -0.16 -6.11
CA ALA A 56 9.84 -1.07 -5.05
C ALA A 56 8.71 -2.03 -4.61
N GLN A 57 7.45 -1.55 -4.55
CA GLN A 57 6.31 -2.45 -4.29
C GLN A 57 6.12 -3.49 -5.40
N ILE A 58 6.24 -3.10 -6.68
CA ILE A 58 6.13 -4.03 -7.80
C ILE A 58 7.23 -5.10 -7.71
N ILE A 59 8.46 -4.71 -7.40
CA ILE A 59 9.57 -5.65 -7.19
C ILE A 59 9.24 -6.62 -6.05
N ALA A 60 8.76 -6.13 -4.90
CA ALA A 60 8.37 -6.98 -3.79
C ALA A 60 7.26 -7.97 -4.19
N GLY A 61 6.28 -7.53 -4.95
CA GLY A 61 5.19 -8.40 -5.44
C GLY A 61 5.68 -9.48 -6.42
N ILE A 62 6.63 -9.16 -7.30
CA ILE A 62 7.24 -10.15 -8.20
C ILE A 62 8.03 -11.20 -7.40
N MET A 63 8.73 -10.78 -6.34
CA MET A 63 9.43 -11.71 -5.45
C MET A 63 8.45 -12.60 -4.68
N ASP A 64 7.32 -12.06 -4.19
CA ASP A 64 6.27 -12.84 -3.53
C ASP A 64 5.60 -13.83 -4.49
N CYS A 65 5.43 -13.48 -5.76
CA CYS A 65 4.95 -14.40 -6.78
C CYS A 65 5.82 -15.66 -6.88
N LYS A 66 7.14 -15.51 -6.86
CA LYS A 66 8.09 -16.65 -6.86
C LYS A 66 7.98 -17.49 -5.60
N LYS A 67 7.48 -16.93 -4.50
CA LYS A 67 7.22 -17.66 -3.24
C LYS A 67 5.82 -18.30 -3.17
N GLY A 68 5.01 -18.16 -4.22
CA GLY A 68 3.63 -18.68 -4.24
C GLY A 68 2.67 -17.90 -3.33
N ASN A 69 3.02 -16.69 -2.92
CA ASN A 69 2.19 -15.84 -2.07
C ASN A 69 1.25 -14.96 -2.90
N THR A 70 0.12 -15.52 -3.34
CA THR A 70 -0.85 -14.82 -4.19
C THR A 70 -1.37 -13.53 -3.56
N PHE A 71 -1.62 -13.52 -2.24
CA PHE A 71 -2.13 -12.33 -1.55
C PHE A 71 -1.14 -11.17 -1.65
N ALA A 72 0.11 -11.38 -1.25
CA ALA A 72 1.12 -10.33 -1.27
C ALA A 72 1.51 -9.93 -2.71
N THR A 73 1.58 -10.88 -3.64
CA THR A 73 1.76 -10.61 -5.07
C THR A 73 0.70 -9.64 -5.58
N THR A 74 -0.59 -9.98 -5.37
CA THR A 74 -1.70 -9.15 -5.83
C THR A 74 -1.69 -7.78 -5.17
N ALA A 75 -1.50 -7.72 -3.84
CA ALA A 75 -1.46 -6.47 -3.11
C ALA A 75 -0.33 -5.55 -3.58
N PHE A 76 0.91 -6.02 -3.53
CA PHE A 76 2.07 -5.15 -3.80
C PHE A 76 2.15 -4.71 -5.26
N ILE A 77 1.89 -5.60 -6.22
CA ILE A 77 1.89 -5.20 -7.63
C ILE A 77 0.77 -4.20 -7.90
N SER A 78 -0.45 -4.46 -7.42
CA SER A 78 -1.59 -3.57 -7.63
C SER A 78 -1.37 -2.19 -7.00
N TYR A 79 -0.94 -2.12 -5.74
CA TYR A 79 -0.67 -0.82 -5.11
C TYR A 79 0.58 -0.14 -5.68
N GLY A 80 1.56 -0.87 -6.17
CA GLY A 80 2.67 -0.30 -6.92
C GLY A 80 2.17 0.43 -8.18
N PHE A 81 1.29 -0.20 -8.95
CA PHE A 81 0.66 0.45 -10.11
C PHE A 81 -0.36 1.52 -9.73
N PHE A 82 -1.03 1.42 -8.58
CA PHE A 82 -1.81 2.55 -8.03
C PHE A 82 -0.93 3.80 -7.90
N TRP A 83 0.24 3.70 -7.24
CA TRP A 83 1.15 4.82 -7.07
C TRP A 83 1.64 5.39 -8.40
N LEU A 84 2.04 4.53 -9.35
CA LEU A 84 2.47 4.98 -10.68
C LEU A 84 1.33 5.68 -11.43
N SER A 85 0.12 5.13 -11.39
CA SER A 85 -1.04 5.74 -12.04
C SER A 85 -1.47 7.05 -11.37
N LEU A 86 -1.39 7.15 -10.03
CA LEU A 86 -1.68 8.40 -9.32
C LEU A 86 -0.69 9.51 -9.73
N VAL A 87 0.61 9.20 -9.78
CA VAL A 87 1.61 10.17 -10.25
C VAL A 87 1.37 10.54 -11.71
N ALA A 88 1.03 9.56 -12.56
CA ALA A 88 0.71 9.82 -13.97
C ALA A 88 -0.49 10.75 -14.12
N LEU A 89 -1.57 10.57 -13.34
CA LEU A 89 -2.74 11.47 -13.34
C LEU A 89 -2.38 12.91 -13.00
N ILE A 90 -1.38 13.13 -12.14
CA ILE A 90 -0.92 14.47 -11.74
C ILE A 90 0.01 15.09 -12.80
N VAL A 91 0.87 14.27 -13.42
CA VAL A 91 1.98 14.74 -14.25
C VAL A 91 1.61 14.82 -15.74
N LEU A 92 0.85 13.85 -16.26
CA LEU A 92 0.53 13.77 -17.70
C LEU A 92 -0.15 15.03 -18.23
N PRO A 93 -1.15 15.65 -17.58
CA PRO A 93 -1.77 16.89 -18.07
C PRO A 93 -0.80 18.06 -18.16
N LYS A 94 0.29 18.05 -17.37
CA LYS A 94 1.31 19.10 -17.37
C LYS A 94 2.34 18.91 -18.49
N ILE A 95 2.58 17.66 -18.92
CA ILE A 95 3.55 17.33 -19.97
C ILE A 95 2.87 17.33 -21.35
N ILE A 96 1.63 16.87 -21.40
CA ILE A 96 0.85 16.74 -22.63
C ILE A 96 -0.41 17.61 -22.50
N PRO A 97 -0.38 18.89 -22.94
CA PRO A 97 -1.50 19.81 -22.75
C PRO A 97 -2.81 19.36 -23.42
N ALA A 98 -2.76 18.43 -24.38
CA ALA A 98 -3.95 17.85 -25.02
C ALA A 98 -4.73 16.90 -24.12
N ILE A 99 -4.15 16.43 -22.99
CA ILE A 99 -4.81 15.57 -22.03
C ILE A 99 -5.43 16.43 -20.94
N ALA A 100 -6.75 16.38 -20.81
CA ALA A 100 -7.45 17.05 -19.72
C ALA A 100 -7.10 16.41 -18.37
N PRO A 101 -6.92 17.20 -17.30
CA PRO A 101 -6.76 16.65 -15.95
C PRO A 101 -8.03 15.88 -15.52
N ALA A 102 -7.85 14.90 -14.65
CA ALA A 102 -8.98 14.21 -14.03
C ALA A 102 -9.83 15.21 -13.24
N ASN A 103 -11.15 15.18 -13.45
CA ASN A 103 -12.09 15.97 -12.67
C ASN A 103 -12.43 15.25 -11.35
N GLU A 104 -13.12 15.95 -10.44
CA GLU A 104 -13.47 15.44 -9.11
C GLU A 104 -14.26 14.13 -9.16
N ILE A 105 -15.21 14.00 -10.09
CA ILE A 105 -16.02 12.78 -10.23
C ILE A 105 -15.18 11.59 -10.74
N SER A 106 -14.30 11.82 -11.70
CA SER A 106 -13.41 10.76 -12.19
C SER A 106 -12.39 10.32 -11.16
N MET A 107 -11.87 11.27 -10.35
CA MET A 107 -11.00 10.94 -9.22
C MET A 107 -11.74 10.18 -8.13
N ALA A 108 -12.96 10.60 -7.79
CA ALA A 108 -13.81 9.87 -6.85
C ALA A 108 -14.08 8.43 -7.30
N ALA A 109 -14.40 8.23 -8.58
CA ALA A 109 -14.59 6.89 -9.15
C ALA A 109 -13.30 6.04 -9.10
N TYR A 110 -12.15 6.63 -9.46
CA TYR A 110 -10.83 5.98 -9.38
C TYR A 110 -10.54 5.52 -7.94
N LEU A 111 -10.71 6.40 -6.96
CA LEU A 111 -10.46 6.11 -5.55
C LEU A 111 -11.47 5.09 -4.98
N ALA A 112 -12.74 5.17 -5.38
CA ALA A 112 -13.77 4.21 -4.96
C ALA A 112 -13.46 2.79 -5.46
N MET A 113 -12.97 2.64 -6.69
CA MET A 113 -12.55 1.32 -7.21
C MET A 113 -11.36 0.75 -6.44
N TRP A 114 -10.38 1.58 -6.07
CA TRP A 114 -9.29 1.15 -5.19
C TRP A 114 -9.78 0.83 -3.77
N GLY A 115 -10.78 1.56 -3.27
CA GLY A 115 -11.46 1.26 -2.02
C GLY A 115 -12.15 -0.10 -2.04
N LEU A 116 -12.88 -0.41 -3.11
CA LEU A 116 -13.51 -1.72 -3.31
C LEU A 116 -12.49 -2.86 -3.37
N PHE A 117 -11.42 -2.70 -4.17
CA PHE A 117 -10.31 -3.65 -4.22
C PHE A 117 -9.73 -3.89 -2.83
N THR A 118 -9.44 -2.82 -2.10
CA THR A 118 -8.86 -2.88 -0.76
C THR A 118 -9.80 -3.54 0.25
N ALA A 119 -11.11 -3.28 0.18
CA ALA A 119 -12.10 -3.91 1.05
C ALA A 119 -12.14 -5.43 0.86
N VAL A 120 -12.03 -5.92 -0.38
CA VAL A 120 -11.94 -7.36 -0.65
C VAL A 120 -10.62 -7.93 -0.12
N MET A 121 -9.49 -7.23 -0.34
CA MET A 121 -8.19 -7.64 0.20
C MET A 121 -8.18 -7.64 1.74
N PHE A 122 -8.87 -6.68 2.38
CA PHE A 122 -9.04 -6.64 3.83
C PHE A 122 -9.66 -7.93 4.38
N LEU A 123 -10.69 -8.47 3.73
CA LEU A 123 -11.27 -9.75 4.13
C LEU A 123 -10.25 -10.89 4.14
N GLY A 124 -9.30 -10.88 3.20
CA GLY A 124 -8.19 -11.84 3.16
C GLY A 124 -7.29 -11.77 4.39
N THR A 125 -7.11 -10.59 4.97
CA THR A 125 -6.24 -10.40 6.14
C THR A 125 -6.73 -11.10 7.41
N PHE A 126 -8.02 -11.45 7.49
CA PHE A 126 -8.57 -12.24 8.61
C PHE A 126 -7.96 -13.64 8.75
N ARG A 127 -7.26 -14.11 7.73
CA ARG A 127 -6.52 -15.37 7.74
C ARG A 127 -5.00 -15.20 7.95
N LEU A 128 -4.52 -13.96 8.16
CA LEU A 128 -3.09 -13.62 8.23
C LEU A 128 -2.69 -13.16 9.65
N ASN A 129 -2.74 -11.85 9.91
CA ASN A 129 -2.38 -11.30 11.22
C ASN A 129 -3.11 -9.96 11.47
N ARG A 130 -3.13 -9.54 12.74
CA ARG A 130 -3.82 -8.32 13.19
C ARG A 130 -3.19 -7.05 12.62
N ALA A 131 -1.86 -7.00 12.50
CA ALA A 131 -1.18 -5.83 11.96
C ALA A 131 -1.64 -5.55 10.52
N LEU A 132 -1.74 -6.57 9.67
CA LEU A 132 -2.29 -6.42 8.31
C LEU A 132 -3.77 -6.07 8.31
N GLN A 133 -4.56 -6.55 9.28
CA GLN A 133 -5.96 -6.12 9.42
C GLN A 133 -6.05 -4.62 9.66
N VAL A 134 -5.20 -4.06 10.50
CA VAL A 134 -5.15 -2.61 10.72
C VAL A 134 -4.77 -1.89 9.44
N VAL A 135 -3.70 -2.31 8.75
CA VAL A 135 -3.24 -1.68 7.50
C VAL A 135 -4.36 -1.66 6.45
N PHE A 136 -4.94 -2.82 6.13
CA PHE A 136 -5.95 -2.90 5.07
C PHE A 136 -7.29 -2.30 5.48
N GLY A 137 -7.64 -2.37 6.77
CA GLY A 137 -8.85 -1.74 7.31
C GLY A 137 -8.80 -0.22 7.21
N THR A 138 -7.71 0.38 7.70
CA THR A 138 -7.49 1.84 7.58
C THR A 138 -7.34 2.28 6.13
N LEU A 139 -6.64 1.50 5.29
CA LEU A 139 -6.53 1.82 3.87
C LEU A 139 -7.89 1.79 3.15
N THR A 140 -8.77 0.86 3.51
CA THR A 140 -10.13 0.83 2.98
C THR A 140 -10.88 2.10 3.34
N VAL A 141 -10.80 2.51 4.61
CA VAL A 141 -11.42 3.76 5.09
C VAL A 141 -10.83 4.96 4.37
N LEU A 142 -9.50 5.04 4.24
CA LEU A 142 -8.80 6.13 3.54
C LEU A 142 -9.32 6.30 2.10
N PHE A 143 -9.37 5.23 1.32
CA PHE A 143 -9.81 5.33 -0.07
C PHE A 143 -11.26 5.82 -0.20
N PHE A 144 -12.17 5.34 0.66
CA PHE A 144 -13.54 5.82 0.61
C PHE A 144 -13.70 7.25 1.13
N LEU A 145 -12.93 7.67 2.14
CA LEU A 145 -12.91 9.06 2.58
C LEU A 145 -12.40 10.00 1.48
N LEU A 146 -11.31 9.64 0.80
CA LEU A 146 -10.80 10.40 -0.34
C LEU A 146 -11.84 10.48 -1.47
N ALA A 147 -12.47 9.34 -1.82
CA ALA A 147 -13.51 9.28 -2.85
C ALA A 147 -14.72 10.17 -2.50
N ILE A 148 -15.18 10.13 -1.25
CA ILE A 148 -16.27 11.00 -0.76
C ILE A 148 -15.84 12.47 -0.80
N GLY A 149 -14.61 12.77 -0.36
CA GLY A 149 -14.07 14.13 -0.37
C GLY A 149 -14.09 14.75 -1.76
N ASP A 150 -13.65 13.99 -2.77
CA ASP A 150 -13.65 14.43 -4.16
C ASP A 150 -15.08 14.51 -4.72
N ALA A 151 -15.93 13.48 -4.51
CA ALA A 151 -17.29 13.46 -5.02
C ALA A 151 -18.17 14.61 -4.49
N THR A 152 -17.91 15.06 -3.27
CA THR A 152 -18.72 16.10 -2.59
C THR A 152 -18.08 17.49 -2.62
N GLY A 153 -16.88 17.63 -3.16
CA GLY A 153 -16.11 18.87 -3.06
C GLY A 153 -15.84 19.27 -1.60
N ALA A 154 -15.53 18.30 -0.74
CA ALA A 154 -15.44 18.52 0.70
C ALA A 154 -14.39 19.58 1.06
N GLY A 155 -14.71 20.38 2.08
CA GLY A 155 -13.84 21.48 2.56
C GLY A 155 -12.55 20.99 3.23
N ALA A 156 -11.65 21.93 3.51
CA ALA A 156 -10.31 21.67 4.06
C ALA A 156 -10.33 20.82 5.34
N GLY A 157 -11.28 21.06 6.25
CA GLY A 157 -11.37 20.29 7.50
C GLY A 157 -11.58 18.79 7.27
N PHE A 158 -12.41 18.39 6.30
CA PHE A 158 -12.60 17.00 5.93
C PHE A 158 -11.33 16.42 5.30
N LYS A 159 -10.68 17.16 4.40
CA LYS A 159 -9.42 16.74 3.76
C LYS A 159 -8.32 16.53 4.80
N HIS A 160 -8.18 17.44 5.76
CA HIS A 160 -7.21 17.30 6.85
C HIS A 160 -7.51 16.06 7.71
N ALA A 161 -8.76 15.84 8.11
CA ALA A 161 -9.16 14.65 8.87
C ALA A 161 -8.84 13.34 8.10
N THR A 162 -9.12 13.32 6.80
CA THR A 162 -8.75 12.21 5.91
C THR A 162 -7.23 12.01 5.85
N GLY A 163 -6.46 13.11 5.82
CA GLY A 163 -4.99 13.06 5.88
C GLY A 163 -4.49 12.42 7.18
N PHE A 164 -5.06 12.77 8.33
CA PHE A 164 -4.70 12.12 9.61
C PHE A 164 -5.04 10.64 9.65
N GLU A 165 -6.16 10.23 9.07
CA GLU A 165 -6.49 8.81 8.89
C GLU A 165 -5.44 8.10 8.02
N GLY A 166 -5.04 8.72 6.91
CA GLY A 166 -3.99 8.21 6.04
C GLY A 166 -2.60 8.12 6.71
N LEU A 167 -2.28 9.01 7.65
CA LEU A 167 -1.08 8.88 8.48
C LEU A 167 -1.15 7.63 9.36
N LEU A 168 -2.29 7.35 9.99
CA LEU A 168 -2.49 6.13 10.76
C LEU A 168 -2.26 4.89 9.90
N CYS A 169 -2.82 4.86 8.70
CA CYS A 169 -2.65 3.78 7.73
C CYS A 169 -1.17 3.58 7.37
N GLY A 170 -0.47 4.66 7.00
CA GLY A 170 0.93 4.60 6.61
C GLY A 170 1.85 4.14 7.74
N PHE A 171 1.66 4.66 8.96
CA PHE A 171 2.44 4.21 10.12
C PHE A 171 2.15 2.77 10.52
N ALA A 172 0.92 2.28 10.38
CA ALA A 172 0.59 0.87 10.59
C ALA A 172 1.35 -0.05 9.61
N ALA A 173 1.49 0.37 8.34
CA ALA A 173 2.25 -0.37 7.35
C ALA A 173 3.76 -0.34 7.65
N ILE A 174 4.33 0.83 8.04
CA ILE A 174 5.72 0.96 8.46
C ILE A 174 6.00 0.05 9.66
N TYR A 175 5.15 0.08 10.69
CA TYR A 175 5.27 -0.82 11.83
C TYR A 175 5.30 -2.29 11.39
N THR A 176 4.36 -2.68 10.53
CA THR A 176 4.21 -4.07 10.07
C THR A 176 5.45 -4.53 9.28
N GLY A 177 6.02 -3.66 8.44
CA GLY A 177 7.24 -3.94 7.69
C GLY A 177 8.48 -4.04 8.59
N LEU A 178 8.71 -3.03 9.45
CA LEU A 178 9.87 -3.03 10.36
C LEU A 178 9.80 -4.13 11.40
N ALA A 179 8.62 -4.46 11.90
CA ALA A 179 8.44 -5.58 12.84
C ALA A 179 8.89 -6.91 12.24
N GLN A 180 8.61 -7.16 10.95
CA GLN A 180 9.09 -8.37 10.28
C GLN A 180 10.62 -8.41 10.19
N VAL A 181 11.27 -7.30 9.82
CA VAL A 181 12.74 -7.19 9.76
C VAL A 181 13.37 -7.46 11.12
N LEU A 182 12.87 -6.78 12.18
CA LEU A 182 13.44 -6.93 13.53
C LEU A 182 13.22 -8.32 14.12
N ASN A 183 12.03 -8.90 13.89
CA ASN A 183 11.73 -10.25 14.38
C ASN A 183 12.59 -11.32 13.70
N GLU A 184 12.83 -11.18 12.38
CA GLU A 184 13.70 -12.08 11.62
C GLU A 184 15.15 -11.98 12.09
N LEU A 185 15.70 -10.77 12.22
CA LEU A 185 17.06 -10.55 12.72
C LEU A 185 17.27 -11.05 14.15
N ALA A 186 16.26 -10.89 15.01
CA ALA A 186 16.35 -11.33 16.40
C ALA A 186 16.08 -12.83 16.58
N GLY A 187 15.59 -13.54 15.57
CA GLY A 187 15.15 -14.93 15.67
C GLY A 187 14.00 -15.17 16.66
N LYS A 188 13.32 -14.12 17.09
CA LYS A 188 12.17 -14.16 18.04
C LYS A 188 11.26 -12.96 17.83
N ILE A 189 10.05 -13.04 18.40
CA ILE A 189 9.09 -11.93 18.35
C ILE A 189 9.58 -10.80 19.28
N VAL A 190 10.04 -9.70 18.68
CA VAL A 190 10.38 -8.44 19.37
C VAL A 190 9.20 -7.47 19.25
N LEU A 191 8.61 -7.36 18.07
CA LEU A 191 7.43 -6.55 17.79
C LEU A 191 6.27 -7.45 17.36
N PRO A 192 5.14 -7.47 18.10
CA PRO A 192 4.06 -8.40 17.81
C PRO A 192 3.29 -7.99 16.56
N LEU A 193 3.00 -8.95 15.67
CA LEU A 193 2.13 -8.78 14.51
C LEU A 193 0.72 -9.35 14.73
N GLY A 194 0.51 -10.11 15.80
CA GLY A 194 -0.77 -10.71 16.14
C GLY A 194 -1.23 -11.77 15.13
N PRO A 195 -0.51 -12.89 14.93
CA PRO A 195 -0.94 -13.92 14.00
C PRO A 195 -2.31 -14.46 14.38
N VAL A 196 -3.16 -14.68 13.39
CA VAL A 196 -4.49 -15.29 13.57
C VAL A 196 -4.32 -16.80 13.68
N LYS A 197 -4.80 -17.38 14.78
CA LYS A 197 -4.85 -18.85 14.92
C LYS A 197 -5.84 -19.40 13.90
N LYS A 198 -5.38 -20.38 13.14
CA LYS A 198 -6.22 -21.15 12.21
C LYS A 198 -7.10 -22.12 12.99
#